data_440b9b97ec6759871abf65222d12459a
#
_entry.id   440b9b97ec6759871abf65222d12459a
#
_cell.length_a   1.000
_cell.length_b   1.000
_cell.length_c   1.000
_cell.angle_alpha   90.00
_cell.angle_beta   90.00
_cell.angle_gamma   90.00
#
_symmetry.space_group_name_H-M   'P 1'
#
loop_
_entity.id
_entity.type
_entity.pdbx_description
1 polymer ?
#
loop_
_entity_poly.entity_id
_entity_poly.type
_entity_poly.pdbx_seq_one_letter_code
_entity_poly.pdbx_strand_id
1 'polypeptide(L)'
;FYSGRATITREDVLIYIKYLKENNPSLQEWSINTIEIVASKYLTILKKLNLLGGKVSKEINHPYLEDPLFVYFVRYIMLLHPGKKILQNPYIQTGFMDISMIITRLKRIENFAFWDISQIGNDINIELKKQ
;
A
#
# COMPACT_ATOMS: atom_id res chain seq x y z
N PHE A 1 6.15 -4.82 -2.36
CA PHE A 1 6.08 -4.26 -3.71
C PHE A 1 6.93 -2.99 -3.86
N TYR A 2 6.79 -2.01 -2.96
CA TYR A 2 7.50 -0.73 -3.04
C TYR A 2 8.79 -0.62 -2.20
N SER A 3 9.38 -1.70 -1.76
CA SER A 3 10.57 -1.70 -0.90
C SER A 3 11.86 -1.29 -1.64
N GLY A 4 11.86 -0.10 -2.28
CA GLY A 4 13.03 0.47 -2.97
C GLY A 4 13.35 -0.14 -4.33
N ARG A 5 12.50 -1.02 -4.87
CA ARG A 5 12.68 -1.60 -6.21
C ARG A 5 12.07 -0.71 -7.29
N ALA A 6 12.82 -0.51 -8.36
CA ALA A 6 12.32 0.18 -9.56
C ALA A 6 11.58 -0.76 -10.53
N THR A 7 11.86 -2.04 -10.48
CA THR A 7 11.30 -3.05 -11.39
C THR A 7 10.88 -4.30 -10.64
N ILE A 8 9.95 -5.06 -11.23
CA ILE A 8 9.54 -6.37 -10.77
C ILE A 8 9.49 -7.33 -11.97
N THR A 9 10.00 -8.54 -11.77
CA THR A 9 10.00 -9.59 -12.78
C THR A 9 9.01 -10.70 -12.41
N ARG A 10 8.67 -11.56 -13.39
CA ARG A 10 7.89 -12.78 -13.11
C ARG A 10 8.59 -13.68 -12.11
N GLU A 11 9.92 -13.78 -12.20
CA GLU A 11 10.73 -14.59 -11.30
C GLU A 11 10.66 -14.09 -9.85
N ASP A 12 10.70 -12.78 -9.63
CA ASP A 12 10.53 -12.19 -8.29
C ASP A 12 9.18 -12.61 -7.67
N VAL A 13 8.12 -12.59 -8.47
CA VAL A 13 6.78 -13.00 -8.02
C VAL A 13 6.73 -14.49 -7.72
N LEU A 14 7.33 -15.32 -8.56
CA LEU A 14 7.41 -16.78 -8.35
C LEU A 14 8.16 -17.13 -7.07
N ILE A 15 9.30 -16.50 -6.82
CA ILE A 15 10.08 -16.68 -5.58
C ILE A 15 9.23 -16.33 -4.37
N TYR A 16 8.52 -15.20 -4.42
CA TYR A 16 7.67 -14.77 -3.31
C TYR A 16 6.49 -15.71 -3.07
N ILE A 17 5.82 -16.17 -4.12
CA ILE A 17 4.70 -17.12 -3.97
C ILE A 17 5.18 -18.47 -3.42
N LYS A 18 6.35 -18.94 -3.84
CA LYS A 18 6.97 -20.16 -3.29
C LYS A 18 7.25 -20.00 -1.79
N TYR A 19 7.82 -18.87 -1.40
CA TYR A 19 8.02 -18.54 0.02
C TYR A 19 6.71 -18.53 0.80
N LEU A 20 5.65 -17.91 0.26
CA LEU A 20 4.33 -17.90 0.89
C LEU A 20 3.77 -19.32 1.03
N LYS A 21 3.94 -20.17 0.00
CA LYS A 21 3.49 -21.57 0.05
C LYS A 21 4.17 -22.34 1.19
N GLU A 22 5.47 -22.18 1.37
CA GLU A 22 6.23 -22.86 2.43
C GLU A 22 5.79 -22.44 3.84
N ASN A 23 5.37 -21.17 3.99
CA ASN A 23 5.01 -20.59 5.28
C ASN A 23 3.50 -20.50 5.56
N ASN A 24 2.66 -20.98 4.63
CA ASN A 24 1.21 -20.91 4.77
C ASN A 24 0.55 -22.26 4.44
N PRO A 25 -0.02 -22.96 5.44
CA PRO A 25 -0.64 -24.27 5.25
C PRO A 25 -1.73 -24.31 4.17
N SER A 26 -2.50 -23.23 4.02
CA SER A 26 -3.58 -23.16 3.02
C SER A 26 -3.09 -23.10 1.57
N LEU A 27 -1.80 -22.82 1.34
CA LEU A 27 -1.20 -22.76 0.02
C LEU A 27 -0.39 -24.03 -0.33
N GLN A 28 -0.22 -24.95 0.61
CA GLN A 28 0.63 -26.14 0.40
C GLN A 28 0.13 -27.04 -0.72
N GLU A 29 -1.17 -27.09 -0.97
CA GLU A 29 -1.78 -27.89 -2.03
C GLU A 29 -1.62 -27.27 -3.43
N TRP A 30 -1.15 -26.04 -3.55
CA TRP A 30 -0.97 -25.41 -4.84
C TRP A 30 0.11 -26.11 -5.68
N SER A 31 -0.26 -26.55 -6.90
CA SER A 31 0.69 -27.11 -7.84
C SER A 31 1.64 -26.04 -8.39
N ILE A 32 2.76 -26.46 -8.98
CA ILE A 32 3.69 -25.56 -9.67
C ILE A 32 2.97 -24.77 -10.77
N ASN A 33 2.11 -25.44 -11.54
CA ASN A 33 1.32 -24.78 -12.58
C ASN A 33 0.38 -23.71 -12.01
N THR A 34 -0.26 -23.98 -10.87
CA THR A 34 -1.09 -23.00 -10.18
C THR A 34 -0.28 -21.75 -9.79
N ILE A 35 0.90 -21.95 -9.23
CA ILE A 35 1.81 -20.86 -8.82
C ILE A 35 2.21 -20.02 -10.05
N GLU A 36 2.54 -20.63 -11.17
CA GLU A 36 2.89 -19.92 -12.40
C GLU A 36 1.75 -19.10 -12.98
N ILE A 37 0.53 -19.67 -12.97
CA ILE A 37 -0.67 -18.97 -13.42
C ILE A 37 -0.95 -17.77 -12.50
N VAL A 38 -0.90 -17.96 -11.18
CA VAL A 38 -1.12 -16.87 -10.20
C VAL A 38 -0.10 -15.76 -10.39
N ALA A 39 1.20 -16.09 -10.56
CA ALA A 39 2.22 -15.08 -10.79
C ALA A 39 1.95 -14.25 -12.05
N SER A 40 1.57 -14.91 -13.15
CA SER A 40 1.25 -14.22 -14.41
C SER A 40 0.01 -13.35 -14.29
N LYS A 41 -1.04 -13.84 -13.63
CA LYS A 41 -2.28 -13.08 -13.38
C LYS A 41 -2.04 -11.89 -12.47
N TYR A 42 -1.23 -12.05 -11.43
CA TYR A 42 -0.85 -10.97 -10.53
C TYR A 42 -0.20 -9.80 -11.28
N LEU A 43 0.83 -10.07 -12.10
CA LEU A 43 1.47 -9.05 -12.93
C LEU A 43 0.49 -8.39 -13.92
N THR A 44 -0.43 -9.18 -14.48
CA THR A 44 -1.47 -8.67 -15.39
C THR A 44 -2.41 -7.69 -14.66
N ILE A 45 -2.83 -8.03 -13.43
CA ILE A 45 -3.69 -7.17 -12.62
C ILE A 45 -2.97 -5.87 -12.27
N LEU A 46 -1.72 -5.94 -11.81
CA LEU A 46 -0.93 -4.74 -11.50
C LEU A 46 -0.77 -3.83 -12.72
N LYS A 47 -0.61 -4.41 -13.90
CA LYS A 47 -0.54 -3.65 -15.15
C LYS A 47 -1.88 -2.98 -15.49
N LYS A 48 -3.00 -3.70 -15.34
CA LYS A 48 -4.34 -3.15 -15.55
C LYS A 48 -4.67 -2.02 -14.56
N LEU A 49 -4.15 -2.10 -13.35
CA LEU A 49 -4.28 -1.05 -12.33
C LEU A 49 -3.28 0.11 -12.52
N ASN A 50 -2.50 0.08 -13.61
CA ASN A 50 -1.47 1.09 -13.90
C ASN A 50 -0.36 1.20 -12.83
N LEU A 51 -0.17 0.14 -12.04
CA LEU A 51 0.89 0.04 -11.04
C LEU A 51 2.20 -0.49 -11.64
N LEU A 52 2.14 -1.07 -12.84
CA LEU A 52 3.28 -1.50 -13.63
C LEU A 52 3.22 -0.94 -15.04
N GLY A 53 4.37 -0.46 -15.54
CA GLY A 53 4.61 -0.05 -16.93
C GLY A 53 5.54 -1.01 -17.67
N GLY A 54 5.95 -0.60 -18.88
CA GLY A 54 6.92 -1.32 -19.70
C GLY A 54 6.38 -2.58 -20.40
N LYS A 55 7.09 -3.00 -21.45
CA LYS A 55 6.75 -4.22 -22.22
C LYS A 55 7.55 -5.42 -21.73
N VAL A 56 8.85 -5.32 -21.70
CA VAL A 56 9.78 -6.40 -21.33
C VAL A 56 10.17 -6.30 -19.86
N SER A 57 10.70 -5.16 -19.46
CA SER A 57 10.94 -4.85 -18.04
C SER A 57 9.67 -4.23 -17.45
N LYS A 58 9.22 -4.75 -16.31
CA LYS A 58 8.07 -4.25 -15.57
C LYS A 58 8.52 -3.16 -14.62
N GLU A 59 8.40 -1.91 -15.04
CA GLU A 59 8.70 -0.75 -14.21
C GLU A 59 7.58 -0.51 -13.21
N ILE A 60 7.94 -0.26 -11.96
CA ILE A 60 6.98 0.04 -10.90
C ILE A 60 6.59 1.51 -11.01
N ASN A 61 5.31 1.76 -11.24
CA ASN A 61 4.74 3.09 -11.18
C ASN A 61 4.43 3.44 -9.72
N HIS A 62 4.75 4.68 -9.33
CA HIS A 62 4.39 5.21 -8.02
C HIS A 62 3.16 6.11 -8.18
N PRO A 63 1.95 5.62 -7.92
CA PRO A 63 0.75 6.43 -8.01
C PRO A 63 0.80 7.55 -6.97
N TYR A 64 0.42 8.74 -7.38
CA TYR A 64 0.29 9.89 -6.50
C TYR A 64 -1.19 10.09 -6.17
N LEU A 65 -1.50 10.11 -4.87
CA LEU A 65 -2.83 10.48 -4.42
C LEU A 65 -2.95 12.00 -4.38
N GLU A 66 -3.80 12.58 -5.23
CA GLU A 66 -4.17 13.99 -5.14
C GLU A 66 -4.69 14.34 -3.73
N ASP A 67 -4.59 15.59 -3.30
CA ASP A 67 -4.92 15.98 -1.93
C ASP A 67 -6.36 15.63 -1.51
N PRO A 68 -7.41 15.83 -2.34
CA PRO A 68 -8.75 15.37 -1.98
C PRO A 68 -8.84 13.86 -1.78
N LEU A 69 -8.14 13.09 -2.63
CA LEU A 69 -8.10 11.64 -2.53
C LEU A 69 -7.30 11.18 -1.32
N PHE A 70 -6.23 11.89 -0.97
CA PHE A 70 -5.47 11.63 0.25
C PHE A 70 -6.33 11.85 1.51
N VAL A 71 -7.10 12.93 1.57
CA VAL A 71 -8.03 13.20 2.67
C VAL A 71 -9.07 12.08 2.79
N TYR A 72 -9.66 11.68 1.66
CA TYR A 72 -10.59 10.56 1.63
C TYR A 72 -9.95 9.26 2.11
N PHE A 73 -8.74 8.95 1.64
CA PHE A 73 -7.98 7.78 2.04
C PHE A 73 -7.73 7.73 3.55
N VAL A 74 -7.26 8.84 4.15
CA VAL A 74 -7.03 8.93 5.59
C VAL A 74 -8.31 8.67 6.37
N ARG A 75 -9.41 9.32 6.00
CA ARG A 75 -10.72 9.11 6.65
C ARG A 75 -11.19 7.67 6.51
N TYR A 76 -11.05 7.08 5.34
CA TYR A 76 -11.47 5.71 5.06
C TYR A 76 -10.72 4.69 5.90
N ILE A 77 -9.38 4.76 5.95
CA ILE A 77 -8.59 3.80 6.73
C ILE A 77 -8.82 3.94 8.24
N MET A 78 -9.09 5.15 8.73
CA MET A 78 -9.45 5.37 10.13
C MET A 78 -10.82 4.80 10.48
N LEU A 79 -11.78 4.83 9.55
CA LEU A 79 -13.09 4.19 9.73
C LEU A 79 -13.00 2.67 9.70
N LEU A 80 -12.14 2.11 8.84
CA LEU A 80 -11.93 0.66 8.76
C LEU A 80 -11.28 0.09 10.02
N HIS A 81 -10.47 0.88 10.70
CA HIS A 81 -9.78 0.42 11.91
C HIS A 81 -9.83 1.48 13.01
N PRO A 82 -11.01 1.70 13.62
CA PRO A 82 -11.18 2.69 14.66
C PRO A 82 -10.33 2.37 15.89
N GLY A 83 -9.82 3.41 16.56
CA GLY A 83 -9.03 3.28 17.78
C GLY A 83 -7.54 2.95 17.58
N LYS A 84 -7.08 2.77 16.33
CA LYS A 84 -5.65 2.66 16.01
C LYS A 84 -5.08 4.01 15.61
N LYS A 85 -3.85 4.30 16.07
CA LYS A 85 -3.10 5.46 15.59
C LYS A 85 -2.87 5.33 14.10
N ILE A 86 -2.90 6.45 13.37
CA ILE A 86 -2.82 6.45 11.90
C ILE A 86 -1.58 5.70 11.37
N LEU A 87 -0.42 5.88 11.97
CA LEU A 87 0.81 5.22 11.54
C LEU A 87 0.86 3.72 11.88
N GLN A 88 0.00 3.25 12.77
CA GLN A 88 -0.13 1.83 13.14
C GLN A 88 -1.30 1.15 12.42
N ASN A 89 -2.01 1.90 11.57
CA ASN A 89 -3.13 1.35 10.81
C ASN A 89 -2.60 0.36 9.76
N PRO A 90 -3.08 -0.89 9.72
CA PRO A 90 -2.57 -1.90 8.77
C PRO A 90 -2.82 -1.52 7.31
N TYR A 91 -3.79 -0.66 7.03
CA TYR A 91 -4.11 -0.22 5.68
C TYR A 91 -3.29 0.99 5.21
N ILE A 92 -2.42 1.55 6.05
CA ILE A 92 -1.66 2.75 5.68
C ILE A 92 -0.78 2.53 4.44
N GLN A 93 -0.25 1.32 4.28
CA GLN A 93 0.60 0.96 3.14
C GLN A 93 -0.16 0.90 1.82
N THR A 94 -1.49 0.79 1.84
CA THR A 94 -2.31 0.78 0.62
C THR A 94 -2.40 2.15 -0.06
N GLY A 95 -1.92 3.20 0.60
CA GLY A 95 -1.82 4.55 0.02
C GLY A 95 -0.60 4.76 -0.90
N PHE A 96 0.23 3.74 -1.09
CA PHE A 96 1.43 3.79 -1.96
C PHE A 96 2.44 4.87 -1.59
N MET A 97 2.49 5.28 -0.34
CA MET A 97 3.38 6.30 0.20
C MET A 97 4.24 5.72 1.31
N ASP A 98 5.46 6.20 1.44
CA ASP A 98 6.24 5.94 2.64
C ASP A 98 5.72 6.75 3.84
N ILE A 99 6.11 6.34 5.03
CA ILE A 99 5.64 6.96 6.28
C ILE A 99 6.03 8.44 6.35
N SER A 100 7.21 8.82 5.85
CA SER A 100 7.67 10.21 5.89
C SER A 100 6.81 11.12 5.01
N MET A 101 6.43 10.64 3.84
CA MET A 101 5.49 11.34 2.95
C MET A 101 4.11 11.47 3.59
N ILE A 102 3.62 10.41 4.22
CA ILE A 102 2.33 10.44 4.93
C ILE A 102 2.36 11.50 6.03
N ILE A 103 3.38 11.48 6.89
CA ILE A 103 3.54 12.45 7.97
C ILE A 103 3.56 13.88 7.43
N THR A 104 4.35 14.13 6.37
CA THR A 104 4.45 15.44 5.74
C THR A 104 3.09 15.91 5.22
N ARG A 105 2.35 15.04 4.56
CA ARG A 105 1.03 15.37 4.02
C ARG A 105 -0.03 15.58 5.10
N LEU A 106 0.00 14.78 6.17
CA LEU A 106 -0.91 14.97 7.29
C LEU A 106 -0.74 16.35 7.95
N LYS A 107 0.49 16.86 8.01
CA LYS A 107 0.84 18.14 8.63
C LYS A 107 0.65 19.36 7.72
N ARG A 108 0.20 19.19 6.49
CA ARG A 108 -0.10 20.35 5.62
C ARG A 108 -1.24 21.17 6.20
N ILE A 109 -1.08 22.49 6.17
CA ILE A 109 -2.04 23.44 6.74
C ILE A 109 -3.43 23.27 6.12
N GLU A 110 -3.49 23.02 4.82
CA GLU A 110 -4.75 22.79 4.07
C GLU A 110 -5.56 21.62 4.63
N ASN A 111 -4.88 20.63 5.20
CA ASN A 111 -5.52 19.44 5.74
C ASN A 111 -6.07 19.65 7.16
N PHE A 112 -5.72 20.74 7.84
CA PHE A 112 -6.25 21.05 9.18
C PHE A 112 -7.74 21.42 9.17
N ALA A 113 -8.32 21.63 8.00
CA ALA A 113 -9.77 21.70 7.84
C ALA A 113 -10.46 20.35 8.12
N PHE A 114 -9.74 19.23 7.97
CA PHE A 114 -10.29 17.86 8.03
C PHE A 114 -9.98 17.13 9.32
N TRP A 115 -8.87 17.49 10.00
CA TRP A 115 -8.44 16.87 11.26
C TRP A 115 -7.59 17.79 12.10
N ASP A 116 -7.54 17.48 13.39
CA ASP A 116 -6.56 18.03 14.32
C ASP A 116 -5.42 17.01 14.49
N ILE A 117 -4.20 17.50 14.64
CA ILE A 117 -3.01 16.67 14.84
C ILE A 117 -2.41 16.97 16.20
N SER A 118 -2.11 15.93 16.96
CA SER A 118 -1.23 15.98 18.10
C SER A 118 -0.05 15.02 17.91
N GLN A 119 1.13 15.44 18.29
CA GLN A 119 2.35 14.63 18.21
C GLN A 119 3.01 14.54 19.57
N ILE A 120 3.32 13.31 19.99
CA ILE A 120 4.09 13.03 21.22
C ILE A 120 5.24 12.11 20.82
N GLY A 121 6.46 12.64 20.78
CA GLY A 121 7.62 11.92 20.26
C GLY A 121 7.44 11.54 18.79
N ASN A 122 7.56 10.25 18.47
CA ASN A 122 7.35 9.71 17.12
C ASN A 122 5.88 9.35 16.83
N ASP A 123 5.00 9.46 17.81
CA ASP A 123 3.60 9.12 17.66
C ASP A 123 2.80 10.32 17.16
N ILE A 124 2.00 10.08 16.13
CA ILE A 124 1.05 11.05 15.58
C ILE A 124 -0.36 10.54 15.86
N ASN A 125 -1.15 11.38 16.50
CA ASN A 125 -2.57 11.17 16.70
C ASN A 125 -3.36 12.16 15.85
N ILE A 126 -4.43 11.68 15.22
CA ILE A 126 -5.32 12.46 14.37
C ILE A 126 -6.73 12.32 14.90
N GLU A 127 -7.42 13.44 15.06
CA GLU A 127 -8.84 13.51 15.35
C GLU A 127 -9.57 14.10 14.15
N LEU A 128 -10.45 13.30 13.53
CA LEU A 128 -11.23 13.75 12.37
C LEU A 128 -12.26 14.80 12.80
N LYS A 129 -12.29 15.93 12.11
CA LYS A 129 -13.33 16.96 12.30
C LYS A 129 -14.64 16.50 11.66
N LYS A 130 -15.74 16.76 12.35
CA LYS A 130 -17.08 16.60 11.78
C LYS A 130 -17.26 17.64 10.67
N GLN A 131 -17.64 17.18 9.52
CA GLN A 131 -18.07 18.04 8.41
C GLN A 131 -19.58 18.08 8.36
#